data_2eb5e9384656d2149e70592262b6a2dc
#
_entry.id   2eb5e9384656d2149e70592262b6a2dc
#
_cell.length_a   1.000
_cell.length_b   1.000
_cell.length_c   1.000
_cell.angle_alpha   90.00
_cell.angle_beta   90.00
_cell.angle_gamma   90.00
#
_symmetry.space_group_name_H-M   'P 1'
#
loop_
_entity.id
_entity.type
_entity.pdbx_description
1 polymer ?
#
loop_
_entity_poly.entity_id
_entity_poly.type
_entity_poly.pdbx_seq_one_letter_code
_entity_poly.pdbx_strand_id
1 'polypeptide(L)'
;AVSLDYSVFLIHRFAECRAENPDASPEECMVDALCRSTGSILSSGLTTVIGFLALVLMQFQIGPDLGLALAKGVVLSLVTVFTFMPALTLAAYQWMDKTHHKPLLPSFDKFGRFVARIMLPMALVLVILMVPSYLASNSNQYYYGAAHMFGENTRLGADTAAIEETFGRSDTYVVLVPEGDTATQQKLSDALHAIPEVTGILSYVDNAGASIPPEFVPGDTLGLLVSGGYTRMVLTVDADTEGDGAFALVERVRATVQQYYPDNYYLAGQGVSTYDLMDTITADMVKVNLLAIGAVFLILL
;
A
#
# COMPACT_ATOMS: atom_id res chain seq x y z
N ALA A 1 16.40 -12.07 -2.08
CA ALA A 1 17.06 -11.46 -0.91
C ALA A 1 16.77 -12.26 0.35
N VAL A 2 15.53 -12.47 0.75
CA VAL A 2 15.14 -13.16 2.01
C VAL A 2 15.70 -14.58 2.13
N SER A 3 15.82 -15.35 1.04
CA SER A 3 16.35 -16.72 1.08
C SER A 3 17.86 -16.80 1.30
N LEU A 4 18.57 -15.73 0.96
CA LEU A 4 20.04 -15.70 1.07
C LEU A 4 20.47 -15.75 2.53
N ASP A 5 19.77 -15.05 3.41
CA ASP A 5 20.07 -14.98 4.84
C ASP A 5 19.93 -16.37 5.50
N TYR A 6 18.88 -17.12 5.17
CA TYR A 6 18.68 -18.48 5.69
C TYR A 6 19.77 -19.45 5.20
N SER A 7 20.16 -19.33 3.93
CA SER A 7 21.21 -20.16 3.35
C SER A 7 22.57 -19.85 3.98
N VAL A 8 22.90 -18.58 4.16
CA VAL A 8 24.16 -18.14 4.81
C VAL A 8 24.22 -18.65 6.25
N PHE A 9 23.12 -18.56 6.99
CA PHE A 9 23.05 -19.03 8.36
C PHE A 9 23.30 -20.54 8.45
N LEU A 10 22.70 -21.34 7.57
CA LEU A 10 22.90 -22.79 7.53
C LEU A 10 24.35 -23.16 7.19
N ILE A 11 24.93 -22.51 6.15
CA ILE A 11 26.33 -22.73 5.73
C ILE A 11 27.30 -22.35 6.86
N HIS A 12 27.04 -21.24 7.55
CA HIS A 12 27.87 -20.81 8.67
C HIS A 12 27.87 -21.84 9.79
N ARG A 13 26.69 -22.38 10.16
CA ARG A 13 26.58 -23.44 11.17
C ARG A 13 27.27 -24.74 10.74
N PHE A 14 27.19 -25.09 9.47
CA PHE A 14 27.92 -26.23 8.93
C PHE A 14 29.45 -26.04 9.03
N ALA A 15 29.95 -24.85 8.68
CA ALA A 15 31.38 -24.53 8.78
C ALA A 15 31.86 -24.51 10.24
N GLU A 16 31.04 -24.01 11.16
CA GLU A 16 31.31 -23.99 12.60
C GLU A 16 31.41 -25.41 13.18
N CYS A 17 30.48 -26.28 12.85
CA CYS A 17 30.50 -27.68 13.28
C CYS A 17 31.77 -28.42 12.79
N ARG A 18 32.18 -28.22 11.54
CA ARG A 18 33.41 -28.79 10.98
C ARG A 18 34.68 -28.26 11.65
N ALA A 19 34.66 -26.99 12.10
CA ALA A 19 35.79 -26.42 12.84
C ALA A 19 35.89 -26.94 14.27
N GLU A 20 34.73 -27.16 14.94
CA GLU A 20 34.65 -27.67 16.30
C GLU A 20 34.93 -29.19 16.38
N ASN A 21 34.53 -29.94 15.33
CA ASN A 21 34.66 -31.41 15.28
C ASN A 21 35.38 -31.85 13.99
N PRO A 22 36.72 -31.80 13.95
CA PRO A 22 37.48 -32.15 12.75
C PRO A 22 37.36 -33.60 12.33
N ASP A 23 37.02 -34.50 13.25
CA ASP A 23 36.89 -35.96 13.03
C ASP A 23 35.47 -36.37 12.58
N ALA A 24 34.50 -35.48 12.65
CA ALA A 24 33.14 -35.76 12.23
C ALA A 24 33.00 -35.75 10.70
N SER A 25 32.14 -36.63 10.17
CA SER A 25 31.85 -36.63 8.73
C SER A 25 31.12 -35.34 8.31
N PRO A 26 31.27 -34.91 7.05
CA PRO A 26 30.53 -33.73 6.54
C PRO A 26 29.00 -33.89 6.65
N GLU A 27 28.51 -35.13 6.49
CA GLU A 27 27.09 -35.46 6.63
C GLU A 27 26.61 -35.26 8.07
N GLU A 28 27.38 -35.71 9.07
CA GLU A 28 27.07 -35.53 10.50
C GLU A 28 27.07 -34.06 10.87
N CYS A 29 28.03 -33.27 10.37
CA CYS A 29 28.05 -31.83 10.58
C CYS A 29 26.86 -31.11 9.91
N MET A 30 26.39 -31.60 8.76
CA MET A 30 25.21 -31.02 8.11
C MET A 30 23.93 -31.33 8.91
N VAL A 31 23.81 -32.53 9.43
CA VAL A 31 22.67 -32.90 10.30
C VAL A 31 22.66 -32.04 11.57
N ASP A 32 23.80 -31.85 12.23
CA ASP A 32 23.91 -30.98 13.41
C ASP A 32 23.56 -29.52 13.07
N ALA A 33 24.07 -29.00 11.95
CA ALA A 33 23.77 -27.67 11.47
C ALA A 33 22.26 -27.49 11.22
N LEU A 34 21.61 -28.45 10.57
CA LEU A 34 20.15 -28.44 10.36
C LEU A 34 19.40 -28.47 11.70
N CYS A 35 19.74 -29.38 12.61
CA CYS A 35 19.07 -29.49 13.91
C CYS A 35 19.16 -28.18 14.71
N ARG A 36 20.31 -27.52 14.73
CA ARG A 36 20.53 -26.28 15.49
C ARG A 36 19.92 -25.04 14.82
N SER A 37 19.84 -25.02 13.48
CA SER A 37 19.36 -23.86 12.75
C SER A 37 17.88 -23.89 12.40
N THR A 38 17.25 -25.06 12.39
CA THR A 38 15.85 -25.22 11.98
C THR A 38 14.90 -24.32 12.76
N GLY A 39 15.02 -24.29 14.09
CA GLY A 39 14.15 -23.44 14.92
C GLY A 39 14.23 -21.96 14.57
N SER A 40 15.45 -21.43 14.45
CA SER A 40 15.67 -20.02 14.12
C SER A 40 15.21 -19.67 12.70
N ILE A 41 15.52 -20.53 11.71
CA ILE A 41 15.12 -20.32 10.32
C ILE A 41 13.61 -20.40 10.15
N LEU A 42 12.96 -21.43 10.74
CA LEU A 42 11.49 -21.55 10.66
C LEU A 42 10.78 -20.42 11.38
N SER A 43 11.20 -20.05 12.58
CA SER A 43 10.61 -18.94 13.33
C SER A 43 10.68 -17.63 12.54
N SER A 44 11.86 -17.30 12.00
CA SER A 44 12.04 -16.11 11.17
C SER A 44 11.23 -16.17 9.86
N GLY A 45 11.26 -17.31 9.18
CA GLY A 45 10.50 -17.51 7.94
C GLY A 45 8.99 -17.46 8.16
N LEU A 46 8.46 -18.10 9.20
CA LEU A 46 7.04 -18.06 9.56
C LEU A 46 6.59 -16.65 9.91
N THR A 47 7.39 -15.89 10.66
CA THR A 47 7.13 -14.48 10.95
C THR A 47 6.94 -13.67 9.66
N THR A 48 7.82 -13.89 8.69
CA THR A 48 7.75 -13.20 7.39
C THR A 48 6.53 -13.65 6.58
N VAL A 49 6.23 -14.94 6.53
CA VAL A 49 5.05 -15.50 5.84
C VAL A 49 3.76 -14.93 6.42
N ILE A 50 3.64 -14.89 7.75
CA ILE A 50 2.44 -14.38 8.42
C ILE A 50 2.32 -12.87 8.20
N GLY A 51 3.43 -12.13 8.21
CA GLY A 51 3.43 -10.70 7.86
C GLY A 51 2.87 -10.46 6.46
N PHE A 52 3.26 -11.26 5.47
CA PHE A 52 2.69 -11.17 4.12
C PHE A 52 1.25 -11.65 4.03
N LEU A 53 0.89 -12.70 4.77
CA LEU A 53 -0.50 -13.18 4.81
C LEU A 53 -1.46 -12.17 5.47
N ALA A 54 -0.97 -11.30 6.35
CA ALA A 54 -1.78 -10.21 6.90
C ALA A 54 -2.29 -9.25 5.80
N LEU A 55 -1.53 -9.07 4.70
CA LEU A 55 -1.97 -8.27 3.55
C LEU A 55 -3.19 -8.86 2.83
N VAL A 56 -3.45 -10.16 2.97
CA VAL A 56 -4.63 -10.82 2.35
C VAL A 56 -5.94 -10.30 2.93
N LEU A 57 -5.91 -9.67 4.09
CA LEU A 57 -7.07 -9.07 4.75
C LEU A 57 -7.37 -7.65 4.29
N MET A 58 -6.57 -7.09 3.40
CA MET A 58 -6.82 -5.77 2.81
C MET A 58 -8.04 -5.83 1.87
N GLN A 59 -8.83 -4.76 1.88
CA GLN A 59 -9.89 -4.53 0.91
C GLN A 59 -9.31 -4.05 -0.43
N PHE A 60 -8.17 -3.37 -0.39
CA PHE A 60 -7.45 -2.96 -1.58
C PHE A 60 -6.84 -4.17 -2.29
N GLN A 61 -7.38 -4.52 -3.46
CA GLN A 61 -7.14 -5.78 -4.18
C GLN A 61 -5.66 -6.12 -4.42
N ILE A 62 -4.80 -5.12 -4.57
CA ILE A 62 -3.35 -5.34 -4.74
C ILE A 62 -2.72 -5.97 -3.48
N GLY A 63 -3.26 -5.68 -2.28
CA GLY A 63 -2.77 -6.24 -1.02
C GLY A 63 -2.81 -7.76 -0.98
N PRO A 64 -3.97 -8.40 -1.16
CA PRO A 64 -4.09 -9.87 -1.25
C PRO A 64 -3.18 -10.50 -2.29
N ASP A 65 -3.10 -9.94 -3.50
CA ASP A 65 -2.30 -10.49 -4.59
C ASP A 65 -0.80 -10.47 -4.25
N LEU A 66 -0.29 -9.33 -3.78
CA LEU A 66 1.10 -9.20 -3.32
C LEU A 66 1.37 -10.08 -2.10
N GLY A 67 0.47 -10.10 -1.12
CA GLY A 67 0.60 -10.88 0.09
C GLY A 67 0.76 -12.37 -0.21
N LEU A 68 -0.10 -12.93 -1.05
CA LEU A 68 -0.03 -14.33 -1.47
C LEU A 68 1.21 -14.63 -2.31
N ALA A 69 1.59 -13.75 -3.24
CA ALA A 69 2.77 -13.95 -4.07
C ALA A 69 4.05 -13.98 -3.23
N LEU A 70 4.20 -13.03 -2.30
CA LEU A 70 5.36 -12.92 -1.42
C LEU A 70 5.41 -14.06 -0.40
N ALA A 71 4.28 -14.43 0.22
CA ALA A 71 4.20 -15.55 1.14
C ALA A 71 4.61 -16.88 0.47
N LYS A 72 4.10 -17.16 -0.74
CA LYS A 72 4.52 -18.32 -1.55
C LYS A 72 6.02 -18.31 -1.83
N GLY A 73 6.57 -17.14 -2.18
CA GLY A 73 8.00 -16.98 -2.43
C GLY A 73 8.86 -17.37 -1.21
N VAL A 74 8.46 -16.92 -0.01
CA VAL A 74 9.16 -17.26 1.24
C VAL A 74 9.01 -18.74 1.59
N VAL A 75 7.82 -19.31 1.44
CA VAL A 75 7.61 -20.76 1.68
C VAL A 75 8.46 -21.61 0.75
N LEU A 76 8.49 -21.31 -0.55
CA LEU A 76 9.35 -22.02 -1.51
C LEU A 76 10.83 -21.83 -1.18
N SER A 77 11.22 -20.66 -0.73
CA SER A 77 12.57 -20.39 -0.24
C SER A 77 12.95 -21.26 0.95
N LEU A 78 12.08 -21.37 1.96
CA LEU A 78 12.29 -22.25 3.11
C LEU A 78 12.44 -23.71 2.69
N VAL A 79 11.56 -24.20 1.81
CA VAL A 79 11.66 -25.55 1.27
C VAL A 79 13.01 -25.77 0.58
N THR A 80 13.46 -24.81 -0.23
CA THR A 80 14.75 -24.87 -0.93
C THR A 80 15.93 -24.89 0.05
N VAL A 81 15.88 -24.07 1.11
CA VAL A 81 16.94 -24.03 2.14
C VAL A 81 17.04 -25.34 2.89
N PHE A 82 15.94 -26.01 3.21
CA PHE A 82 15.98 -27.28 3.95
C PHE A 82 16.20 -28.51 3.07
N THR A 83 15.97 -28.44 1.76
CA THR A 83 16.11 -29.59 0.85
C THR A 83 17.32 -29.46 -0.08
N PHE A 84 17.37 -28.39 -0.84
CA PHE A 84 18.40 -28.22 -1.88
C PHE A 84 19.74 -27.75 -1.33
N MET A 85 19.73 -26.80 -0.38
CA MET A 85 20.99 -26.24 0.16
C MET A 85 21.86 -27.26 0.88
N PRO A 86 21.38 -28.18 1.74
CA PRO A 86 22.20 -29.23 2.33
C PRO A 86 22.85 -30.13 1.29
N ALA A 87 22.08 -30.56 0.27
CA ALA A 87 22.61 -31.40 -0.81
C ALA A 87 23.69 -30.68 -1.61
N LEU A 88 23.45 -29.41 -1.97
CA LEU A 88 24.40 -28.60 -2.71
C LEU A 88 25.67 -28.34 -1.89
N THR A 89 25.53 -28.03 -0.60
CA THR A 89 26.68 -27.80 0.30
C THR A 89 27.52 -29.07 0.44
N LEU A 90 26.92 -30.23 0.63
CA LEU A 90 27.61 -31.52 0.70
C LEU A 90 28.28 -31.90 -0.63
N ALA A 91 27.70 -31.55 -1.77
CA ALA A 91 28.33 -31.78 -3.06
C ALA A 91 29.51 -30.82 -3.33
N ALA A 92 29.45 -29.60 -2.79
CA ALA A 92 30.40 -28.54 -3.09
C ALA A 92 31.45 -28.28 -2.00
N TYR A 93 31.36 -28.91 -0.81
CA TYR A 93 32.23 -28.59 0.33
C TYR A 93 33.73 -28.70 0.01
N GLN A 94 34.16 -29.70 -0.79
CA GLN A 94 35.55 -29.87 -1.20
C GLN A 94 36.05 -28.72 -2.07
N TRP A 95 35.13 -28.14 -2.87
CA TRP A 95 35.44 -26.95 -3.67
C TRP A 95 35.54 -25.70 -2.80
N MET A 96 34.68 -25.58 -1.82
CA MET A 96 34.69 -24.49 -0.83
C MET A 96 36.01 -24.51 -0.04
N ASP A 97 36.45 -25.67 0.38
CA ASP A 97 37.73 -25.82 1.09
C ASP A 97 38.95 -25.42 0.22
N LYS A 98 38.95 -25.79 -1.07
CA LYS A 98 40.03 -25.41 -2.01
C LYS A 98 40.05 -23.92 -2.35
N THR A 99 38.92 -23.25 -2.29
CA THR A 99 38.79 -21.82 -2.59
C THR A 99 38.82 -20.95 -1.32
N HIS A 100 39.03 -21.56 -0.15
CA HIS A 100 39.10 -20.85 1.11
C HIS A 100 40.22 -19.82 1.09
N HIS A 101 39.88 -18.54 1.19
CA HIS A 101 40.80 -17.44 1.30
C HIS A 101 40.59 -16.68 2.62
N LYS A 102 41.61 -15.90 3.02
CA LYS A 102 41.49 -15.04 4.19
C LYS A 102 40.27 -14.09 4.02
N PRO A 103 39.48 -13.88 5.07
CA PRO A 103 38.31 -12.98 4.97
C PRO A 103 38.80 -11.58 4.55
N LEU A 104 38.11 -11.03 3.54
CA LEU A 104 38.40 -9.67 3.03
C LEU A 104 38.04 -8.59 4.08
N LEU A 105 37.11 -8.90 4.99
CA LEU A 105 36.71 -7.99 6.05
C LEU A 105 37.49 -8.27 7.33
N PRO A 106 38.01 -7.24 8.02
CA PRO A 106 38.65 -7.39 9.32
C PRO A 106 37.67 -7.93 10.37
N SER A 107 38.19 -8.54 11.44
CA SER A 107 37.36 -8.99 12.54
C SER A 107 36.65 -7.79 13.21
N PHE A 108 35.36 -7.94 13.47
CA PHE A 108 34.53 -6.92 14.10
C PHE A 108 34.50 -7.00 15.64
N ASP A 109 35.49 -7.64 16.28
CA ASP A 109 35.51 -7.85 17.73
C ASP A 109 35.45 -6.54 18.53
N LYS A 110 36.12 -5.49 18.06
CA LYS A 110 36.06 -4.16 18.69
C LYS A 110 34.69 -3.53 18.52
N PHE A 111 34.10 -3.70 17.36
CA PHE A 111 32.75 -3.22 17.06
C PHE A 111 31.69 -3.98 17.88
N GLY A 112 31.79 -5.31 17.97
CA GLY A 112 30.92 -6.12 18.79
C GLY A 112 30.93 -5.71 20.27
N ARG A 113 32.14 -5.47 20.84
CA ARG A 113 32.26 -4.96 22.22
C ARG A 113 31.70 -3.54 22.40
N PHE A 114 31.84 -2.70 21.39
CA PHE A 114 31.23 -1.37 21.40
C PHE A 114 29.70 -1.47 21.37
N VAL A 115 29.12 -2.27 20.47
CA VAL A 115 27.68 -2.51 20.38
C VAL A 115 27.14 -3.09 21.69
N ALA A 116 27.81 -4.09 22.27
CA ALA A 116 27.38 -4.67 23.55
C ALA A 116 27.34 -3.63 24.69
N ARG A 117 28.26 -2.65 24.68
CA ARG A 117 28.30 -1.58 25.70
C ARG A 117 27.17 -0.57 25.53
N ILE A 118 26.79 -0.26 24.28
CA ILE A 118 25.73 0.73 24.01
C ILE A 118 24.35 0.10 23.84
N MET A 119 24.20 -1.22 23.94
CA MET A 119 22.95 -1.93 23.68
C MET A 119 21.78 -1.40 24.54
N LEU A 120 22.02 -1.25 25.86
CA LEU A 120 20.98 -0.76 26.78
C LEU A 120 20.59 0.71 26.51
N PRO A 121 21.53 1.67 26.43
CA PRO A 121 21.18 3.04 26.09
C PRO A 121 20.57 3.16 24.68
N MET A 122 20.98 2.35 23.71
CA MET A 122 20.41 2.37 22.37
C MET A 122 18.95 1.83 22.37
N ALA A 123 18.67 0.78 23.15
CA ALA A 123 17.29 0.30 23.33
C ALA A 123 16.39 1.39 23.92
N LEU A 124 16.90 2.14 24.90
CA LEU A 124 16.17 3.25 25.52
C LEU A 124 15.92 4.38 24.52
N VAL A 125 16.92 4.74 23.71
CA VAL A 125 16.79 5.72 22.63
C VAL A 125 15.74 5.26 21.60
N LEU A 126 15.72 3.98 21.21
CA LEU A 126 14.71 3.43 20.31
C LEU A 126 13.29 3.56 20.87
N VAL A 127 13.09 3.25 22.15
CA VAL A 127 11.78 3.41 22.80
C VAL A 127 11.35 4.88 22.83
N ILE A 128 12.27 5.80 23.14
CA ILE A 128 11.97 7.24 23.10
C ILE A 128 11.64 7.74 21.71
N LEU A 129 12.34 7.24 20.67
CA LEU A 129 12.09 7.62 19.27
C LEU A 129 10.80 7.01 18.70
N MET A 130 10.25 5.97 19.31
CA MET A 130 9.03 5.30 18.82
C MET A 130 7.83 6.24 18.77
N VAL A 131 7.66 7.09 19.80
CA VAL A 131 6.56 8.07 19.85
C VAL A 131 6.68 9.13 18.75
N PRO A 132 7.80 9.88 18.63
CA PRO A 132 7.92 10.87 17.55
C PRO A 132 7.90 10.24 16.16
N SER A 133 8.43 9.01 15.99
CA SER A 133 8.36 8.30 14.71
C SER A 133 6.92 7.94 14.33
N TYR A 134 6.11 7.50 15.29
CA TYR A 134 4.69 7.23 15.08
C TYR A 134 3.93 8.51 14.70
N LEU A 135 4.17 9.62 15.42
CA LEU A 135 3.54 10.90 15.11
C LEU A 135 3.95 11.41 13.72
N ALA A 136 5.25 11.32 13.39
CA ALA A 136 5.75 11.69 12.06
C ALA A 136 5.17 10.81 10.95
N SER A 137 4.97 9.52 11.20
CA SER A 137 4.34 8.60 10.24
C SER A 137 2.89 8.99 9.95
N ASN A 138 2.15 9.42 10.98
CA ASN A 138 0.75 9.87 10.81
C ASN A 138 0.64 11.26 10.15
N SER A 139 1.73 12.03 10.10
CA SER A 139 1.77 13.34 9.44
C SER A 139 2.22 13.25 7.98
N ASN A 140 2.54 12.06 7.48
CA ASN A 140 2.91 11.88 6.09
C ASN A 140 1.67 12.00 5.20
N GLN A 141 1.75 12.86 4.21
CA GLN A 141 0.79 12.91 3.11
C GLN A 141 1.17 11.82 2.11
N TYR A 142 0.25 10.92 1.84
CA TYR A 142 0.42 9.89 0.82
C TYR A 142 -0.28 10.36 -0.46
N TYR A 143 0.47 10.39 -1.56
CA TYR A 143 -0.04 10.71 -2.87
C TYR A 143 -0.38 9.41 -3.60
N TYR A 144 -1.63 9.25 -3.98
CA TYR A 144 -2.15 8.04 -4.65
C TYR A 144 -2.49 8.28 -6.12
N GLY A 145 -2.56 9.55 -6.51
CA GLY A 145 -2.83 9.97 -7.87
C GLY A 145 -1.58 10.16 -8.73
N ALA A 146 -1.78 10.31 -10.02
CA ALA A 146 -0.69 10.53 -10.98
C ALA A 146 -0.13 11.95 -10.95
N ALA A 147 -0.85 12.90 -10.35
CA ALA A 147 -0.52 14.33 -10.39
C ALA A 147 0.88 14.66 -9.84
N HIS A 148 1.31 13.94 -8.79
CA HIS A 148 2.61 14.18 -8.15
C HIS A 148 3.69 13.15 -8.52
N MET A 149 3.37 12.16 -9.37
CA MET A 149 4.34 11.16 -9.84
C MET A 149 5.32 11.73 -10.89
N PHE A 150 4.94 12.79 -11.57
CA PHE A 150 5.70 13.39 -12.65
C PHE A 150 6.09 14.82 -12.29
N GLY A 151 7.36 15.07 -12.04
CA GLY A 151 7.87 16.43 -11.78
C GLY A 151 7.86 17.30 -13.04
N GLU A 152 7.94 18.64 -12.87
CA GLU A 152 7.95 19.64 -13.96
C GLU A 152 9.09 19.45 -14.98
N ASN A 153 10.14 18.71 -14.63
CA ASN A 153 11.22 18.34 -15.54
C ASN A 153 10.88 17.18 -16.49
N THR A 154 9.70 16.58 -16.37
CA THR A 154 9.17 15.63 -17.33
C THR A 154 8.21 16.32 -18.30
N ARG A 155 8.02 15.75 -19.49
CA ARG A 155 7.11 16.33 -20.49
C ARG A 155 5.68 16.44 -19.94
N LEU A 156 5.20 15.36 -19.30
CA LEU A 156 3.84 15.35 -18.73
C LEU A 156 3.68 16.43 -17.64
N GLY A 157 4.64 16.52 -16.71
CA GLY A 157 4.59 17.51 -15.65
C GLY A 157 4.65 18.95 -16.16
N ALA A 158 5.51 19.23 -17.16
CA ALA A 158 5.60 20.55 -17.79
C ALA A 158 4.32 20.93 -18.54
N ASP A 159 3.73 20.00 -19.32
CA ASP A 159 2.50 20.24 -20.07
C ASP A 159 1.33 20.47 -19.09
N THR A 160 1.24 19.68 -18.00
CA THR A 160 0.21 19.86 -16.96
C THR A 160 0.36 21.21 -16.26
N ALA A 161 1.56 21.58 -15.83
CA ALA A 161 1.79 22.88 -15.19
C ALA A 161 1.43 24.06 -16.10
N ALA A 162 1.76 24.00 -17.40
CA ALA A 162 1.40 25.04 -18.36
C ALA A 162 -0.12 25.16 -18.57
N ILE A 163 -0.84 24.04 -18.55
CA ILE A 163 -2.32 24.03 -18.65
C ILE A 163 -2.93 24.63 -17.38
N GLU A 164 -2.45 24.22 -16.21
CA GLU A 164 -2.94 24.73 -14.93
C GLU A 164 -2.65 26.21 -14.72
N GLU A 165 -1.48 26.70 -15.17
CA GLU A 165 -1.15 28.14 -15.14
C GLU A 165 -2.08 28.96 -16.03
N THR A 166 -2.51 28.41 -17.17
CA THR A 166 -3.28 29.14 -18.18
C THR A 166 -4.79 29.07 -17.90
N PHE A 167 -5.30 27.91 -17.52
CA PHE A 167 -6.74 27.65 -17.42
C PHE A 167 -7.23 27.36 -15.98
N GLY A 168 -6.31 27.35 -14.99
CA GLY A 168 -6.61 26.94 -13.64
C GLY A 168 -6.63 25.43 -13.48
N ARG A 169 -6.78 24.97 -12.23
CA ARG A 169 -6.95 23.56 -11.92
C ARG A 169 -8.36 23.13 -12.23
N SER A 170 -8.54 21.89 -12.66
CA SER A 170 -9.85 21.39 -12.99
C SER A 170 -9.92 19.87 -12.77
N ASP A 171 -10.88 19.43 -11.96
CA ASP A 171 -11.28 18.03 -11.87
C ASP A 171 -12.78 17.91 -12.18
N THR A 172 -13.24 16.69 -12.47
CA THR A 172 -14.62 16.42 -12.84
C THR A 172 -15.18 15.36 -11.92
N TYR A 173 -16.30 15.72 -11.24
CA TYR A 173 -17.06 14.75 -10.44
C TYR A 173 -18.37 14.43 -11.14
N VAL A 174 -18.80 13.20 -11.06
CA VAL A 174 -20.07 12.73 -11.61
C VAL A 174 -20.94 12.22 -10.47
N VAL A 175 -22.10 12.80 -10.34
CA VAL A 175 -23.15 12.35 -9.40
C VAL A 175 -24.28 11.72 -10.19
N LEU A 176 -24.66 10.50 -9.81
CA LEU A 176 -25.88 9.84 -10.31
C LEU A 176 -26.90 9.82 -9.19
N VAL A 177 -28.11 10.31 -9.47
CA VAL A 177 -29.25 10.29 -8.55
C VAL A 177 -30.45 9.64 -9.25
N PRO A 178 -31.42 9.08 -8.52
CA PRO A 178 -32.63 8.49 -9.13
C PRO A 178 -33.33 9.47 -10.06
N GLU A 179 -33.82 8.96 -11.18
CA GLU A 179 -34.65 9.68 -12.13
C GLU A 179 -36.02 10.03 -11.54
N GLY A 180 -36.66 11.12 -11.98
CA GLY A 180 -38.08 11.44 -11.80
C GLY A 180 -38.39 12.57 -10.84
N ASP A 181 -37.56 12.83 -9.82
CA ASP A 181 -37.78 13.97 -8.90
C ASP A 181 -36.96 15.19 -9.29
N THR A 182 -37.41 15.90 -10.32
CA THR A 182 -36.70 17.10 -10.81
C THR A 182 -36.68 18.23 -9.80
N ALA A 183 -37.64 18.29 -8.87
CA ALA A 183 -37.67 19.33 -7.84
C ALA A 183 -36.58 19.12 -6.78
N THR A 184 -36.35 17.87 -6.36
CA THR A 184 -35.21 17.54 -5.46
C THR A 184 -33.89 17.63 -6.18
N GLN A 185 -33.82 17.24 -7.45
CA GLN A 185 -32.62 17.40 -8.29
C GLN A 185 -32.22 18.88 -8.44
N GLN A 186 -33.20 19.79 -8.62
CA GLN A 186 -32.92 21.22 -8.68
C GLN A 186 -32.37 21.75 -7.35
N LYS A 187 -32.95 21.37 -6.22
CA LYS A 187 -32.46 21.77 -4.89
C LYS A 187 -31.04 21.23 -4.64
N LEU A 188 -30.75 20.01 -5.08
CA LEU A 188 -29.40 19.46 -5.00
C LEU A 188 -28.44 20.26 -5.87
N SER A 189 -28.80 20.58 -7.11
CA SER A 189 -27.99 21.40 -8.00
C SER A 189 -27.71 22.79 -7.39
N ASP A 190 -28.73 23.47 -6.88
CA ASP A 190 -28.57 24.76 -6.21
C ASP A 190 -27.62 24.67 -5.00
N ALA A 191 -27.72 23.58 -4.21
CA ALA A 191 -26.83 23.36 -3.07
C ALA A 191 -25.39 23.04 -3.49
N LEU A 192 -25.20 22.31 -4.58
CA LEU A 192 -23.88 22.04 -5.14
C LEU A 192 -23.23 23.30 -5.74
N HIS A 193 -24.01 24.17 -6.41
CA HIS A 193 -23.55 25.48 -6.88
C HIS A 193 -23.14 26.42 -5.73
N ALA A 194 -23.67 26.22 -4.52
CA ALA A 194 -23.28 27.00 -3.35
C ALA A 194 -21.88 26.62 -2.81
N ILE A 195 -21.27 25.55 -3.28
CA ILE A 195 -19.90 25.16 -2.94
C ILE A 195 -18.94 26.00 -3.80
N PRO A 196 -18.05 26.82 -3.22
CA PRO A 196 -17.24 27.77 -3.97
C PRO A 196 -16.34 27.14 -5.04
N GLU A 197 -15.87 25.92 -4.81
CA GLU A 197 -14.99 25.20 -5.71
C GLU A 197 -15.74 24.54 -6.88
N VAL A 198 -17.09 24.48 -6.86
CA VAL A 198 -17.90 24.00 -7.97
C VAL A 198 -18.09 25.13 -8.98
N THR A 199 -17.38 25.07 -10.09
CA THR A 199 -17.36 26.11 -11.13
C THR A 199 -18.42 25.92 -12.20
N GLY A 200 -18.96 24.69 -12.34
CA GLY A 200 -20.02 24.41 -13.31
C GLY A 200 -20.70 23.06 -13.04
N ILE A 201 -21.97 22.98 -13.38
CA ILE A 201 -22.75 21.73 -13.33
C ILE A 201 -23.43 21.53 -14.68
N LEU A 202 -23.19 20.37 -15.28
CA LEU A 202 -23.90 19.90 -16.46
C LEU A 202 -24.90 18.84 -16.02
N SER A 203 -26.18 19.20 -15.96
CA SER A 203 -27.26 18.29 -15.59
C SER A 203 -28.53 18.57 -16.40
N TYR A 204 -29.52 17.67 -16.28
CA TYR A 204 -30.82 17.88 -16.90
C TYR A 204 -31.49 19.17 -16.39
N VAL A 205 -31.48 19.36 -15.07
CA VAL A 205 -32.16 20.53 -14.45
C VAL A 205 -31.47 21.86 -14.74
N ASP A 206 -30.15 21.86 -14.91
CA ASP A 206 -29.38 23.06 -15.21
C ASP A 206 -29.44 23.45 -16.71
N ASN A 207 -29.47 22.49 -17.60
CA ASN A 207 -29.37 22.72 -19.05
C ASN A 207 -30.72 22.77 -19.75
N ALA A 208 -31.62 21.83 -19.42
CA ALA A 208 -32.98 21.85 -19.96
C ALA A 208 -33.95 22.67 -19.10
N GLY A 209 -33.74 22.64 -17.75
CA GLY A 209 -34.60 23.26 -16.77
C GLY A 209 -35.64 22.28 -16.19
N ALA A 210 -35.85 22.36 -14.89
CA ALA A 210 -36.75 21.46 -14.15
C ALA A 210 -38.20 21.50 -14.64
N SER A 211 -38.60 22.57 -15.35
CA SER A 211 -39.98 22.77 -15.87
C SER A 211 -40.18 22.23 -17.28
N ILE A 212 -39.12 21.81 -17.99
CA ILE A 212 -39.24 21.25 -19.34
C ILE A 212 -39.38 19.71 -19.21
N PRO A 213 -40.47 19.11 -19.72
CA PRO A 213 -40.61 17.67 -19.71
C PRO A 213 -39.58 17.00 -20.63
N PRO A 214 -39.07 15.78 -20.27
CA PRO A 214 -38.06 15.06 -21.05
C PRO A 214 -38.42 14.83 -22.52
N GLU A 215 -39.68 14.77 -22.85
CA GLU A 215 -40.18 14.56 -24.23
C GLU A 215 -39.84 15.72 -25.18
N PHE A 216 -39.52 16.89 -24.65
CA PHE A 216 -39.14 18.07 -25.45
C PHE A 216 -37.62 18.23 -25.64
N VAL A 217 -36.82 17.33 -25.01
CA VAL A 217 -35.36 17.31 -25.16
C VAL A 217 -34.98 16.31 -26.25
N PRO A 218 -34.06 16.65 -27.18
CA PRO A 218 -33.59 15.70 -28.19
C PRO A 218 -33.06 14.42 -27.52
N GLY A 219 -33.49 13.25 -28.04
CA GLY A 219 -33.20 11.95 -27.45
C GLY A 219 -31.71 11.65 -27.27
N ASP A 220 -30.88 12.11 -28.18
CA ASP A 220 -29.41 11.94 -28.10
C ASP A 220 -28.83 12.73 -26.90
N THR A 221 -29.33 13.94 -26.65
CA THR A 221 -28.93 14.78 -25.50
C THR A 221 -29.50 14.25 -24.21
N LEU A 222 -30.79 13.86 -24.22
CA LEU A 222 -31.45 13.28 -23.05
C LEU A 222 -30.73 12.01 -22.57
N GLY A 223 -30.38 11.10 -23.48
CA GLY A 223 -29.68 9.86 -23.18
C GLY A 223 -28.29 10.04 -22.57
N LEU A 224 -27.68 11.23 -22.75
CA LEU A 224 -26.41 11.57 -22.08
C LEU A 224 -26.62 12.00 -20.61
N LEU A 225 -27.79 12.54 -20.26
CA LEU A 225 -28.09 13.08 -18.95
C LEU A 225 -28.99 12.18 -18.11
N VAL A 226 -29.85 11.40 -18.75
CA VAL A 226 -30.81 10.52 -18.08
C VAL A 226 -30.76 9.12 -18.74
N SER A 227 -30.41 8.11 -17.97
CA SER A 227 -30.33 6.73 -18.47
C SER A 227 -30.36 5.72 -17.31
N GLY A 228 -30.97 4.55 -17.57
CA GLY A 228 -30.97 3.43 -16.63
C GLY A 228 -31.65 3.70 -15.30
N GLY A 229 -32.62 4.64 -15.25
CA GLY A 229 -33.31 5.03 -14.02
C GLY A 229 -32.54 6.06 -13.16
N TYR A 230 -31.49 6.66 -13.72
CA TYR A 230 -30.65 7.67 -13.06
C TYR A 230 -30.52 8.93 -13.90
N THR A 231 -30.46 10.09 -13.20
CA THR A 231 -30.03 11.37 -13.78
C THR A 231 -28.58 11.62 -13.41
N ARG A 232 -27.79 12.03 -14.39
CA ARG A 232 -26.38 12.35 -14.26
C ARG A 232 -26.17 13.85 -14.12
N MET A 233 -25.42 14.25 -13.08
CA MET A 233 -24.89 15.59 -12.88
C MET A 233 -23.38 15.52 -13.01
N VAL A 234 -22.79 16.30 -13.91
CA VAL A 234 -21.34 16.40 -14.11
C VAL A 234 -20.88 17.73 -13.53
N LEU A 235 -20.11 17.68 -12.46
CA LEU A 235 -19.59 18.86 -11.78
C LEU A 235 -18.17 19.11 -12.26
N THR A 236 -17.88 20.34 -12.65
CA THR A 236 -16.52 20.83 -12.84
C THR A 236 -16.11 21.54 -11.57
N VAL A 237 -14.96 21.14 -10.99
CA VAL A 237 -14.47 21.70 -9.74
C VAL A 237 -13.08 22.30 -9.91
N ASP A 238 -12.83 23.44 -9.27
CA ASP A 238 -11.52 24.09 -9.17
C ASP A 238 -10.78 23.50 -7.95
N ALA A 239 -10.21 22.34 -8.14
CA ALA A 239 -9.46 21.62 -7.10
C ALA A 239 -8.43 20.68 -7.73
N ASP A 240 -7.44 20.33 -6.94
CA ASP A 240 -6.53 19.24 -7.25
C ASP A 240 -7.26 17.88 -7.17
N THR A 241 -6.65 16.86 -7.75
CA THR A 241 -7.17 15.46 -7.65
C THR A 241 -6.79 14.78 -6.34
N GLU A 242 -5.91 15.38 -5.53
CA GLU A 242 -5.42 14.84 -4.28
C GLU A 242 -4.93 15.94 -3.32
N GLY A 243 -4.78 15.58 -2.04
CA GLY A 243 -4.41 16.48 -0.96
C GLY A 243 -5.59 16.89 -0.09
N ASP A 244 -5.30 17.50 1.08
CA ASP A 244 -6.31 17.80 2.10
C ASP A 244 -7.47 18.66 1.60
N GLY A 245 -7.18 19.64 0.73
CA GLY A 245 -8.20 20.51 0.14
C GLY A 245 -9.14 19.75 -0.80
N ALA A 246 -8.61 18.91 -1.68
CA ALA A 246 -9.39 18.07 -2.58
C ALA A 246 -10.24 17.06 -1.80
N PHE A 247 -9.67 16.44 -0.77
CA PHE A 247 -10.38 15.46 0.07
C PHE A 247 -11.51 16.11 0.88
N ALA A 248 -11.29 17.29 1.44
CA ALA A 248 -12.34 18.06 2.10
C ALA A 248 -13.46 18.47 1.14
N LEU A 249 -13.15 18.76 -0.14
CA LEU A 249 -14.15 19.02 -1.15
C LEU A 249 -14.99 17.78 -1.46
N VAL A 250 -14.36 16.61 -1.63
CA VAL A 250 -15.08 15.34 -1.84
C VAL A 250 -16.04 15.06 -0.69
N GLU A 251 -15.62 15.25 0.56
CA GLU A 251 -16.49 15.09 1.74
C GLU A 251 -17.66 16.05 1.73
N ARG A 252 -17.43 17.33 1.40
CA ARG A 252 -18.51 18.32 1.32
C ARG A 252 -19.51 17.99 0.22
N VAL A 253 -19.04 17.62 -0.96
CA VAL A 253 -19.92 17.20 -2.07
C VAL A 253 -20.71 15.96 -1.67
N ARG A 254 -20.07 14.96 -1.08
CA ARG A 254 -20.72 13.73 -0.60
C ARG A 254 -21.79 14.01 0.45
N ALA A 255 -21.47 14.84 1.45
CA ALA A 255 -22.42 15.25 2.49
C ALA A 255 -23.63 16.02 1.91
N THR A 256 -23.38 16.91 0.94
CA THR A 256 -24.44 17.65 0.26
C THR A 256 -25.36 16.70 -0.52
N VAL A 257 -24.80 15.75 -1.27
CA VAL A 257 -25.63 14.76 -2.00
C VAL A 257 -26.44 13.89 -1.03
N GLN A 258 -25.83 13.41 0.06
CA GLN A 258 -26.49 12.59 1.07
C GLN A 258 -27.66 13.30 1.76
N GLN A 259 -27.62 14.62 1.89
CA GLN A 259 -28.71 15.37 2.48
C GLN A 259 -30.02 15.25 1.67
N TYR A 260 -29.92 15.10 0.34
CA TYR A 260 -31.08 14.99 -0.56
C TYR A 260 -31.36 13.54 -0.97
N TYR A 261 -30.31 12.70 -1.06
CA TYR A 261 -30.36 11.29 -1.47
C TYR A 261 -29.53 10.45 -0.49
N PRO A 262 -30.04 10.10 0.71
CA PRO A 262 -29.25 9.45 1.75
C PRO A 262 -28.77 8.05 1.39
N ASP A 263 -29.57 7.27 0.64
CA ASP A 263 -29.31 5.84 0.43
C ASP A 263 -29.15 5.43 -1.05
N ASN A 264 -29.38 6.34 -1.98
CA ASN A 264 -29.42 5.98 -3.41
C ASN A 264 -28.78 7.04 -4.30
N TYR A 265 -27.46 7.09 -4.28
CA TYR A 265 -26.66 7.92 -5.18
C TYR A 265 -25.34 7.24 -5.48
N TYR A 266 -24.70 7.66 -6.56
CA TYR A 266 -23.31 7.29 -6.87
C TYR A 266 -22.52 8.58 -7.10
N LEU A 267 -21.31 8.62 -6.57
CA LEU A 267 -20.36 9.72 -6.75
C LEU A 267 -19.05 9.14 -7.26
N ALA A 268 -18.57 9.64 -8.39
CA ALA A 268 -17.34 9.21 -9.03
C ALA A 268 -16.57 10.41 -9.59
N GLY A 269 -15.28 10.26 -9.80
CA GLY A 269 -14.37 11.28 -10.32
C GLY A 269 -12.94 10.92 -9.98
N GLN A 270 -11.96 11.62 -10.55
CA GLN A 270 -10.55 11.33 -10.27
C GLN A 270 -10.25 11.61 -8.79
N GLY A 271 -10.57 12.78 -8.28
CA GLY A 271 -10.37 13.14 -6.88
C GLY A 271 -11.18 12.27 -5.91
N VAL A 272 -12.43 11.90 -6.29
CA VAL A 272 -13.27 11.00 -5.49
C VAL A 272 -12.63 9.62 -5.40
N SER A 273 -12.14 9.06 -6.51
CA SER A 273 -11.48 7.75 -6.51
C SER A 273 -10.19 7.76 -5.69
N THR A 274 -9.42 8.85 -5.76
CA THR A 274 -8.20 9.01 -4.96
C THR A 274 -8.52 9.11 -3.47
N TYR A 275 -9.58 9.84 -3.10
CA TYR A 275 -10.06 9.91 -1.72
C TYR A 275 -10.49 8.54 -1.18
N ASP A 276 -11.35 7.82 -1.91
CA ASP A 276 -11.86 6.51 -1.50
C ASP A 276 -10.74 5.47 -1.39
N LEU A 277 -9.75 5.57 -2.28
CA LEU A 277 -8.54 4.73 -2.24
C LEU A 277 -7.71 5.03 -0.97
N MET A 278 -7.47 6.31 -0.67
CA MET A 278 -6.74 6.75 0.51
C MET A 278 -7.43 6.30 1.80
N ASP A 279 -8.75 6.50 1.92
CA ASP A 279 -9.53 6.10 3.09
C ASP A 279 -9.48 4.58 3.30
N THR A 280 -9.68 3.80 2.23
CA THR A 280 -9.61 2.33 2.26
C THR A 280 -8.22 1.85 2.68
N ILE A 281 -7.15 2.38 2.08
CA ILE A 281 -5.77 1.97 2.40
C ILE A 281 -5.42 2.34 3.84
N THR A 282 -5.80 3.52 4.30
CA THR A 282 -5.52 3.97 5.67
C THR A 282 -6.21 3.07 6.70
N ALA A 283 -7.47 2.73 6.48
CA ALA A 283 -8.21 1.80 7.33
C ALA A 283 -7.60 0.39 7.32
N ASP A 284 -7.21 -0.10 6.15
CA ASP A 284 -6.57 -1.41 5.99
C ASP A 284 -5.18 -1.46 6.65
N MET A 285 -4.37 -0.41 6.53
CA MET A 285 -3.04 -0.34 7.17
C MET A 285 -3.11 -0.53 8.67
N VAL A 286 -4.09 0.08 9.35
CA VAL A 286 -4.27 -0.08 10.80
C VAL A 286 -4.57 -1.54 11.16
N LYS A 287 -5.50 -2.16 10.44
CA LYS A 287 -5.89 -3.58 10.66
C LYS A 287 -4.72 -4.53 10.42
N VAL A 288 -4.03 -4.37 9.29
CA VAL A 288 -2.89 -5.21 8.90
C VAL A 288 -1.73 -5.07 9.89
N ASN A 289 -1.39 -3.85 10.29
CA ASN A 289 -0.31 -3.61 11.24
C ASN A 289 -0.60 -4.23 12.61
N LEU A 290 -1.81 -4.05 13.15
CA LEU A 290 -2.19 -4.64 14.43
C LEU A 290 -2.15 -6.17 14.38
N LEU A 291 -2.64 -6.77 13.30
CA LEU A 291 -2.65 -8.21 13.13
C LEU A 291 -1.23 -8.76 12.95
N ALA A 292 -0.39 -8.10 12.16
CA ALA A 292 1.00 -8.51 11.95
C ALA A 292 1.80 -8.44 13.27
N ILE A 293 1.67 -7.35 14.03
CA ILE A 293 2.33 -7.20 15.34
C ILE A 293 1.86 -8.29 16.30
N GLY A 294 0.55 -8.55 16.39
CA GLY A 294 -0.02 -9.58 17.25
C GLY A 294 0.47 -11.00 16.87
N ALA A 295 0.51 -11.31 15.59
CA ALA A 295 0.96 -12.60 15.08
C ALA A 295 2.47 -12.81 15.31
N VAL A 296 3.29 -11.80 15.06
CA VAL A 296 4.73 -11.83 15.36
C VAL A 296 4.98 -12.05 16.85
N PHE A 297 4.24 -11.34 17.70
CA PHE A 297 4.35 -11.52 19.16
C PHE A 297 4.02 -12.95 19.60
N LEU A 298 2.97 -13.56 19.02
CA LEU A 298 2.59 -14.95 19.31
C LEU A 298 3.65 -15.98 18.86
N ILE A 299 4.37 -15.71 17.76
CA ILE A 299 5.43 -16.61 17.28
C ILE A 299 6.68 -16.53 18.16
N LEU A 300 6.95 -15.36 18.73
CA LEU A 300 8.14 -15.12 19.55
C LEU A 300 7.97 -15.54 21.02
N LEU A 301 6.73 -15.78 21.48
CA LEU A 301 6.42 -16.37 22.80
C LEU A 301 6.56 -17.88 22.78
#